data_ccf46f70b6b9685eb00541bccdb6daa2
#
_entry.id   ccf46f70b6b9685eb00541bccdb6daa2
#
_cell.length_a   1.000
_cell.length_b   1.000
_cell.length_c   1.000
_cell.angle_alpha   90.00
_cell.angle_beta   90.00
_cell.angle_gamma   90.00
#
_symmetry.space_group_name_H-M   'P 1'
#
loop_
_entity.id
_entity.type
_entity.pdbx_description
1 polymer ?
#
loop_
_entity_poly.entity_id
_entity_poly.type
_entity_poly.pdbx_seq_one_letter_code
_entity_poly.pdbx_strand_id
1 'polypeptide(L)'
;NGKPNCRKRMKSDLLAVHKRAYADADKAVGEAFIEKVIADKGFMDAIMDENAWELAGEGVRKFDLIRWNELSNKIDEFKEAYKECVNLADQAGGYPSKVYYKYKTTAVYADQEIDMNSINWYEKPSSTSGFESKDFWGKELNDSKGQLTINLPSISSGLNKEVKNRYLLPIASTTISTSNGNLYNSYGYAN
;
A
#
# COMPACT_ATOMS: atom_id res chain seq x y z
N ASN A 1 26.87 3.48 33.60
CA ASN A 1 26.74 2.27 32.78
C ASN A 1 25.53 2.43 31.88
N GLY A 2 25.71 3.18 30.77
CA GLY A 2 24.68 3.44 29.81
C GLY A 2 24.28 2.16 29.08
N LYS A 3 23.04 1.75 29.23
CA LYS A 3 22.44 0.80 28.29
C LYS A 3 22.70 1.36 26.89
N PRO A 4 23.29 0.62 25.94
CA PRO A 4 23.43 1.09 24.58
C PRO A 4 22.07 1.59 24.14
N ASN A 5 22.02 2.80 23.63
CA ASN A 5 20.79 3.50 23.32
C ASN A 5 19.97 2.64 22.34
N CYS A 6 19.01 1.87 22.87
CA CYS A 6 18.20 0.91 22.14
C CYS A 6 17.62 1.56 20.87
N ARG A 7 17.23 2.82 20.98
CA ARG A 7 16.71 3.62 19.88
C ARG A 7 17.75 3.86 18.77
N LYS A 8 19.04 4.04 19.13
CA LYS A 8 20.12 4.16 18.15
C LYS A 8 20.32 2.86 17.38
N ARG A 9 20.28 1.72 18.07
CA ARG A 9 20.42 0.41 17.45
C ARG A 9 19.24 0.11 16.52
N MET A 10 18.01 0.34 17.00
CA MET A 10 16.81 0.13 16.17
C MET A 10 16.82 1.00 14.90
N LYS A 11 17.26 2.27 14.99
CA LYS A 11 17.42 3.14 13.82
C LYS A 11 18.47 2.58 12.85
N SER A 12 19.61 2.12 13.37
CA SER A 12 20.68 1.52 12.56
C SER A 12 20.20 0.25 11.84
N ASP A 13 19.40 -0.58 12.53
CA ASP A 13 18.86 -1.81 11.95
C ASP A 13 17.84 -1.50 10.85
N LEU A 14 16.94 -0.54 11.05
CA LEU A 14 15.99 -0.07 10.04
C LEU A 14 16.70 0.47 8.79
N LEU A 15 17.71 1.32 8.97
CA LEU A 15 18.52 1.84 7.88
C LEU A 15 19.27 0.73 7.12
N ALA A 16 19.74 -0.29 7.82
CA ALA A 16 20.42 -1.41 7.20
C ALA A 16 19.48 -2.23 6.31
N VAL A 17 18.24 -2.44 6.75
CA VAL A 17 17.20 -3.10 5.94
C VAL A 17 16.87 -2.27 4.70
N HIS A 18 16.52 -1.02 4.88
CA HIS A 18 16.10 -0.14 3.78
C HIS A 18 17.18 0.02 2.70
N LYS A 19 18.42 0.18 3.11
CA LYS A 19 19.55 0.37 2.18
C LYS A 19 19.85 -0.83 1.28
N ARG A 20 19.31 -2.01 1.58
CA ARG A 20 19.46 -3.20 0.71
C ARG A 20 18.76 -3.03 -0.64
N ALA A 21 17.69 -2.25 -0.69
CA ALA A 21 16.92 -1.99 -1.90
C ALA A 21 17.64 -1.05 -2.90
N TYR A 22 18.75 -0.41 -2.49
CA TYR A 22 19.46 0.57 -3.28
C TYR A 22 20.80 0.02 -3.80
N ALA A 23 21.17 0.41 -5.04
CA ALA A 23 22.51 0.22 -5.52
C ALA A 23 23.52 0.94 -4.61
N ASP A 24 24.78 0.49 -4.60
CA ASP A 24 25.80 1.05 -3.69
C ASP A 24 25.98 2.55 -3.84
N ALA A 25 25.86 3.07 -5.07
CA ALA A 25 25.95 4.51 -5.35
C ALA A 25 24.79 5.32 -4.75
N ASP A 26 23.62 4.68 -4.53
CA ASP A 26 22.38 5.36 -4.14
C ASP A 26 21.99 5.11 -2.67
N LYS A 27 22.81 4.36 -1.93
CA LYS A 27 22.53 4.05 -0.50
C LYS A 27 22.35 5.29 0.37
N ALA A 28 23.06 6.37 0.05
CA ALA A 28 22.91 7.64 0.76
C ALA A 28 21.54 8.29 0.52
N VAL A 29 20.95 8.10 -0.65
CA VAL A 29 19.59 8.57 -0.98
C VAL A 29 18.56 7.80 -0.14
N GLY A 30 18.70 6.48 -0.06
CA GLY A 30 17.84 5.65 0.77
C GLY A 30 17.93 6.03 2.27
N GLU A 31 19.14 6.28 2.77
CA GLU A 31 19.34 6.73 4.15
C GLU A 31 18.64 8.05 4.43
N ALA A 32 18.85 9.06 3.55
CA ALA A 32 18.21 10.36 3.67
C ALA A 32 16.67 10.28 3.62
N PHE A 33 16.14 9.39 2.78
CA PHE A 33 14.71 9.15 2.68
C PHE A 33 14.12 8.65 4.01
N ILE A 34 14.68 7.59 4.59
CA ILE A 34 14.20 7.04 5.88
C ILE A 34 14.38 8.05 7.02
N GLU A 35 15.48 8.80 7.03
CA GLU A 35 15.68 9.85 8.03
C GLU A 35 14.60 10.93 7.95
N LYS A 36 14.21 11.30 6.74
CA LYS A 36 13.10 12.22 6.50
C LYS A 36 11.77 11.64 6.99
N VAL A 37 11.46 10.38 6.67
CA VAL A 37 10.24 9.71 7.15
C VAL A 37 10.19 9.69 8.67
N ILE A 38 11.31 9.36 9.35
CA ILE A 38 11.39 9.38 10.82
C ILE A 38 11.16 10.78 11.38
N ALA A 39 11.68 11.80 10.71
CA ALA A 39 11.51 13.19 11.16
C ALA A 39 10.07 13.69 10.97
N ASP A 40 9.44 13.35 9.86
CA ASP A 40 8.11 13.84 9.49
C ASP A 40 6.97 13.08 10.19
N LYS A 41 7.07 11.76 10.28
CA LYS A 41 5.99 10.89 10.77
C LYS A 41 6.32 10.20 12.11
N GLY A 42 7.58 10.06 12.44
CA GLY A 42 8.04 9.33 13.60
C GLY A 42 8.63 7.95 13.29
N PHE A 43 9.30 7.40 14.30
CA PHE A 43 10.06 6.15 14.13
C PHE A 43 9.17 4.92 13.91
N MET A 44 8.01 4.86 14.58
CA MET A 44 7.10 3.73 14.45
C MET A 44 6.45 3.69 13.06
N ASP A 45 6.08 4.85 12.53
CA ASP A 45 5.54 4.94 11.17
C ASP A 45 6.58 4.53 10.13
N ALA A 46 7.85 4.94 10.31
CA ALA A 46 8.92 4.49 9.44
C ALA A 46 9.10 2.96 9.45
N ILE A 47 8.95 2.30 10.60
CA ILE A 47 8.96 0.83 10.70
C ILE A 47 7.75 0.23 9.98
N MET A 48 6.59 0.83 10.14
CA MET A 48 5.37 0.34 9.50
C MET A 48 5.43 0.49 7.97
N ASP A 49 5.99 1.59 7.48
CA ASP A 49 6.17 1.82 6.05
C ASP A 49 7.20 0.82 5.48
N GLU A 50 8.36 0.65 6.14
CA GLU A 50 9.37 -0.35 5.73
C GLU A 50 8.80 -1.77 5.71
N ASN A 51 8.05 -2.16 6.74
CA ASN A 51 7.38 -3.44 6.78
C ASN A 51 6.40 -3.63 5.61
N ALA A 52 5.72 -2.56 5.19
CA ALA A 52 4.80 -2.62 4.05
C ALA A 52 5.53 -2.89 2.73
N TRP A 53 6.71 -2.29 2.54
CA TRP A 53 7.51 -2.46 1.33
C TRP A 53 8.22 -3.81 1.29
N GLU A 54 8.86 -4.18 2.39
CA GLU A 54 9.66 -5.41 2.50
C GLU A 54 8.79 -6.67 2.38
N LEU A 55 7.58 -6.66 2.97
CA LEU A 55 6.69 -7.81 3.01
C LEU A 55 5.49 -7.67 2.03
N ALA A 56 5.64 -6.84 1.00
CA ALA A 56 4.62 -6.67 -0.02
C ALA A 56 4.30 -8.00 -0.71
N GLY A 57 3.02 -8.39 -0.72
CA GLY A 57 2.57 -9.64 -1.33
C GLY A 57 2.65 -10.88 -0.43
N GLU A 58 3.28 -10.83 0.73
CA GLU A 58 3.41 -11.98 1.64
C GLU A 58 2.15 -12.27 2.49
N GLY A 59 1.17 -11.37 2.46
CA GLY A 59 -0.10 -11.55 3.19
C GLY A 59 -0.02 -11.34 4.71
N VAL A 60 1.13 -10.99 5.27
CA VAL A 60 1.35 -10.84 6.71
C VAL A 60 0.98 -9.44 7.24
N ARG A 61 0.94 -8.43 6.39
CA ARG A 61 0.73 -7.03 6.75
C ARG A 61 -0.48 -6.79 7.66
N LYS A 62 -1.60 -7.45 7.41
CA LYS A 62 -2.82 -7.35 8.23
C LYS A 62 -2.56 -7.72 9.69
N PHE A 63 -1.84 -8.80 9.93
CA PHE A 63 -1.57 -9.28 11.28
C PHE A 63 -0.64 -8.35 12.04
N ASP A 64 0.34 -7.76 11.36
CA ASP A 64 1.23 -6.77 11.95
C ASP A 64 0.48 -5.49 12.33
N LEU A 65 -0.38 -4.98 11.45
CA LEU A 65 -1.22 -3.82 11.74
C LEU A 65 -2.18 -4.08 12.91
N ILE A 66 -2.74 -5.28 13.03
CA ILE A 66 -3.54 -5.67 14.20
C ILE A 66 -2.67 -5.62 15.46
N ARG A 67 -1.50 -6.24 15.44
CA ARG A 67 -0.58 -6.30 16.58
C ARG A 67 -0.12 -4.90 17.03
N TRP A 68 0.04 -3.97 16.10
CA TRP A 68 0.42 -2.58 16.39
C TRP A 68 -0.77 -1.67 16.72
N ASN A 69 -1.99 -2.20 16.64
CA ASN A 69 -3.24 -1.42 16.80
C ASN A 69 -3.42 -0.33 15.74
N GLU A 70 -2.93 -0.55 14.53
CA GLU A 70 -2.92 0.42 13.44
C GLU A 70 -3.77 0.02 12.22
N LEU A 71 -4.45 -1.13 12.25
CA LEU A 71 -5.21 -1.62 11.10
C LEU A 71 -6.25 -0.59 10.62
N SER A 72 -7.04 -0.03 11.52
CA SER A 72 -8.08 0.94 11.17
C SER A 72 -7.49 2.22 10.59
N ASN A 73 -6.44 2.74 11.22
CA ASN A 73 -5.77 3.96 10.80
C ASN A 73 -5.17 3.80 9.39
N LYS A 74 -4.48 2.69 9.14
CA LYS A 74 -3.85 2.43 7.84
C LYS A 74 -4.87 2.13 6.73
N ILE A 75 -6.04 1.58 7.05
CA ILE A 75 -7.14 1.46 6.09
C ILE A 75 -7.71 2.84 5.74
N ASP A 76 -7.88 3.73 6.70
CA ASP A 76 -8.38 5.07 6.45
C ASP A 76 -7.36 5.90 5.62
N GLU A 77 -6.06 5.83 5.96
CA GLU A 77 -4.99 6.41 5.14
C GLU A 77 -5.03 5.89 3.70
N PHE A 78 -5.18 4.58 3.52
CA PHE A 78 -5.30 3.98 2.18
C PHE A 78 -6.50 4.55 1.40
N LYS A 79 -7.67 4.67 2.05
CA LYS A 79 -8.87 5.20 1.38
C LYS A 79 -8.68 6.64 0.92
N GLU A 80 -8.07 7.49 1.76
CA GLU A 80 -7.81 8.88 1.40
C GLU A 80 -6.76 8.99 0.29
N ALA A 81 -5.64 8.27 0.40
CA ALA A 81 -4.62 8.22 -0.64
C ALA A 81 -5.18 7.70 -1.98
N TYR A 82 -6.08 6.71 -1.94
CA TYR A 82 -6.74 6.18 -3.13
C TYR A 82 -7.63 7.23 -3.81
N LYS A 83 -8.44 7.96 -3.02
CA LYS A 83 -9.26 9.07 -3.56
C LYS A 83 -8.38 10.15 -4.19
N GLU A 84 -7.30 10.53 -3.52
CA GLU A 84 -6.36 11.52 -4.03
C GLU A 84 -5.72 11.06 -5.34
N CYS A 85 -5.22 9.83 -5.39
CA CYS A 85 -4.69 9.25 -6.61
C CYS A 85 -5.67 9.31 -7.79
N VAL A 86 -6.95 8.99 -7.55
CA VAL A 86 -7.97 9.04 -8.59
C VAL A 86 -8.27 10.48 -9.03
N ASN A 87 -8.37 11.40 -8.07
CA ASN A 87 -8.64 12.81 -8.34
C ASN A 87 -7.51 13.49 -9.12
N LEU A 88 -6.27 13.07 -8.92
CA LEU A 88 -5.09 13.60 -9.59
C LEU A 88 -4.73 12.86 -10.89
N ALA A 89 -5.50 11.85 -11.30
CA ALA A 89 -5.22 11.11 -12.52
C ALA A 89 -5.11 12.05 -13.74
N ASP A 90 -4.03 11.91 -14.51
CA ASP A 90 -3.67 12.74 -15.65
C ASP A 90 -3.43 14.24 -15.35
N GLN A 91 -3.32 14.61 -14.08
CA GLN A 91 -3.02 15.98 -13.65
C GLN A 91 -1.56 16.10 -13.15
N ALA A 92 -1.10 17.32 -12.99
CA ALA A 92 0.23 17.59 -12.44
C ALA A 92 0.35 17.01 -11.02
N GLY A 93 1.36 16.20 -10.80
CA GLY A 93 1.60 15.50 -9.52
C GLY A 93 0.84 14.19 -9.34
N GLY A 94 -0.01 13.80 -10.30
CA GLY A 94 -0.71 12.52 -10.30
C GLY A 94 -0.08 11.51 -11.26
N TYR A 95 -0.62 10.31 -11.25
CA TYR A 95 -0.19 9.24 -12.15
C TYR A 95 -0.99 9.26 -13.46
N PRO A 96 -0.38 8.84 -14.59
CA PRO A 96 -1.11 8.75 -15.86
C PRO A 96 -2.16 7.63 -15.80
N SER A 97 -3.34 7.89 -16.38
CA SER A 97 -4.39 6.87 -16.51
C SER A 97 -4.07 5.79 -17.54
N LYS A 98 -3.11 6.06 -18.42
CA LYS A 98 -2.63 5.13 -19.46
C LYS A 98 -1.13 4.93 -19.36
N VAL A 99 -0.70 3.70 -19.57
CA VAL A 99 0.71 3.37 -19.81
C VAL A 99 0.97 3.34 -21.30
N TYR A 100 2.03 4.01 -21.72
CA TYR A 100 2.50 4.06 -23.09
C TYR A 100 3.76 3.20 -23.24
N TYR A 101 3.81 2.41 -24.31
CA TYR A 101 4.93 1.50 -24.56
C TYR A 101 5.19 1.33 -26.05
N LYS A 102 6.37 0.83 -26.40
CA LYS A 102 6.72 0.45 -27.77
C LYS A 102 7.06 -1.02 -27.81
N TYR A 103 6.93 -1.59 -28.97
CA TYR A 103 7.49 -2.91 -29.22
C TYR A 103 8.94 -2.80 -29.73
N LYS A 104 9.76 -3.78 -29.42
CA LYS A 104 11.17 -3.84 -29.89
C LYS A 104 11.27 -3.91 -31.41
N THR A 105 10.26 -4.50 -32.06
CA THR A 105 10.16 -4.63 -33.51
C THR A 105 8.80 -4.22 -34.00
N THR A 106 8.73 -3.73 -35.24
CA THR A 106 7.47 -3.42 -35.93
C THR A 106 6.82 -4.64 -36.60
N ALA A 107 7.27 -5.85 -36.28
CA ALA A 107 6.72 -7.09 -36.84
C ALA A 107 5.26 -7.30 -36.41
N VAL A 108 4.40 -7.64 -37.33
CA VAL A 108 2.93 -7.71 -37.21
C VAL A 108 2.44 -9.01 -36.54
N TYR A 109 3.30 -9.78 -35.93
CA TYR A 109 2.95 -11.10 -35.38
C TYR A 109 2.84 -11.09 -33.84
N ALA A 110 2.14 -12.11 -33.33
CA ALA A 110 1.79 -12.28 -31.92
C ALA A 110 2.98 -12.31 -30.92
N ASP A 111 4.20 -12.39 -31.42
CA ASP A 111 5.43 -12.49 -30.64
C ASP A 111 6.15 -11.12 -30.46
N GLN A 112 5.44 -10.02 -30.58
CA GLN A 112 6.01 -8.70 -30.35
C GLN A 112 6.41 -8.53 -28.89
N GLU A 113 7.70 -8.43 -28.65
CA GLU A 113 8.23 -8.16 -27.32
C GLU A 113 8.18 -6.65 -27.01
N ILE A 114 7.64 -6.32 -25.85
CA ILE A 114 7.60 -4.93 -25.38
C ILE A 114 9.02 -4.45 -25.05
N ASP A 115 9.38 -3.28 -25.55
CA ASP A 115 10.58 -2.58 -25.10
C ASP A 115 10.34 -1.98 -23.73
N MET A 116 10.82 -2.63 -22.69
CA MET A 116 10.65 -2.20 -21.30
C MET A 116 11.28 -0.82 -21.03
N ASN A 117 12.28 -0.40 -21.79
CA ASN A 117 12.90 0.91 -21.67
C ASN A 117 12.02 2.04 -22.22
N SER A 118 11.00 1.70 -23.02
CA SER A 118 10.06 2.68 -23.55
C SER A 118 8.95 3.05 -22.57
N ILE A 119 8.79 2.29 -21.49
CA ILE A 119 7.71 2.48 -20.52
C ILE A 119 8.11 3.51 -19.48
N ASN A 120 7.26 4.54 -19.31
CA ASN A 120 7.30 5.39 -18.13
C ASN A 120 5.99 5.19 -17.35
N TRP A 121 6.12 4.69 -16.13
CA TRP A 121 4.98 4.41 -15.25
C TRP A 121 4.42 5.64 -14.55
N TYR A 122 5.19 6.73 -14.53
CA TYR A 122 4.90 7.91 -13.73
C TYR A 122 4.52 9.13 -14.55
N GLU A 123 4.85 9.13 -15.84
CA GLU A 123 4.64 10.29 -16.69
C GLU A 123 4.16 9.87 -18.08
N LYS A 124 3.24 10.68 -18.62
CA LYS A 124 2.86 10.56 -20.01
C LYS A 124 4.00 11.06 -20.90
N PRO A 125 4.38 10.33 -21.97
CA PRO A 125 5.39 10.83 -22.89
C PRO A 125 4.93 12.14 -23.56
N SER A 126 5.88 13.04 -23.79
CA SER A 126 5.63 14.36 -24.44
C SER A 126 5.05 14.21 -25.86
N SER A 127 5.35 13.12 -26.54
CA SER A 127 4.74 12.71 -27.79
C SER A 127 4.33 11.24 -27.72
N THR A 128 3.10 10.94 -28.09
CA THR A 128 2.57 9.58 -28.16
C THR A 128 2.73 8.92 -29.53
N SER A 129 3.37 9.62 -30.48
CA SER A 129 3.59 9.07 -31.83
C SER A 129 4.49 7.82 -31.76
N GLY A 130 4.03 6.73 -32.36
CA GLY A 130 4.73 5.44 -32.36
C GLY A 130 4.67 4.68 -31.04
N PHE A 131 3.85 5.13 -30.09
CA PHE A 131 3.53 4.37 -28.89
C PHE A 131 2.18 3.69 -29.02
N GLU A 132 2.11 2.47 -28.53
CA GLU A 132 0.87 1.84 -28.12
C GLU A 132 0.50 2.29 -26.71
N SER A 133 -0.78 2.14 -26.33
CA SER A 133 -1.21 2.48 -24.99
C SER A 133 -2.20 1.48 -24.44
N LYS A 134 -2.13 1.26 -23.15
CA LYS A 134 -3.11 0.46 -22.41
C LYS A 134 -3.60 1.24 -21.21
N ASP A 135 -4.91 1.15 -20.93
CA ASP A 135 -5.47 1.74 -19.72
C ASP A 135 -4.78 1.13 -18.50
N PHE A 136 -4.31 2.01 -17.63
CA PHE A 136 -3.70 1.69 -16.37
C PHE A 136 -4.76 1.84 -15.26
N TRP A 137 -4.38 1.90 -14.00
CA TRP A 137 -5.27 1.88 -12.84
C TRP A 137 -6.37 2.96 -12.81
N GLY A 138 -6.23 4.05 -13.52
CA GLY A 138 -7.04 5.25 -13.27
C GLY A 138 -8.37 5.33 -14.00
N LYS A 139 -8.52 4.73 -15.18
CA LYS A 139 -9.68 4.98 -16.03
C LYS A 139 -10.95 4.30 -15.57
N GLU A 140 -10.84 3.11 -15.01
CA GLU A 140 -11.98 2.31 -14.56
C GLU A 140 -12.42 2.65 -13.13
N LEU A 141 -11.71 3.55 -12.46
CA LEU A 141 -11.97 3.90 -11.08
C LEU A 141 -13.07 4.96 -10.91
N ASN A 142 -13.34 5.70 -11.99
CA ASN A 142 -14.43 6.66 -12.04
C ASN A 142 -15.48 6.22 -13.07
N ASP A 143 -16.75 6.38 -12.71
CA ASP A 143 -17.84 6.24 -13.67
C ASP A 143 -17.90 7.44 -14.63
N SER A 144 -18.84 7.40 -15.58
CA SER A 144 -19.05 8.49 -16.54
C SER A 144 -19.44 9.83 -15.90
N LYS A 145 -19.75 9.84 -14.59
CA LYS A 145 -20.11 11.04 -13.80
C LYS A 145 -18.95 11.51 -12.92
N GLY A 146 -17.78 10.88 -13.01
CA GLY A 146 -16.63 11.20 -12.18
C GLY A 146 -16.73 10.67 -10.74
N GLN A 147 -17.63 9.71 -10.47
CA GLN A 147 -17.74 9.09 -9.16
C GLN A 147 -16.89 7.82 -9.11
N LEU A 148 -16.28 7.57 -7.94
CA LEU A 148 -15.52 6.35 -7.72
C LEU A 148 -16.38 5.11 -7.93
N THR A 149 -15.92 4.20 -8.79
CA THR A 149 -16.58 2.92 -9.06
C THR A 149 -16.38 1.93 -7.91
N ILE A 150 -15.27 2.06 -7.18
CA ILE A 150 -15.00 1.21 -6.02
C ILE A 150 -15.77 1.71 -4.79
N ASN A 151 -16.42 0.80 -4.10
CA ASN A 151 -17.08 1.09 -2.83
C ASN A 151 -16.04 1.09 -1.69
N LEU A 152 -15.36 2.22 -1.47
CA LEU A 152 -14.36 2.36 -0.40
C LEU A 152 -14.90 2.03 1.01
N PRO A 153 -16.14 2.37 1.39
CA PRO A 153 -16.71 1.93 2.65
C PRO A 153 -16.73 0.42 2.85
N SER A 154 -16.89 -0.37 1.78
CA SER A 154 -16.93 -1.84 1.89
C SER A 154 -15.59 -2.44 2.33
N ILE A 155 -14.47 -1.77 2.06
CA ILE A 155 -13.12 -2.23 2.45
C ILE A 155 -13.00 -2.38 3.97
N SER A 156 -13.71 -1.57 4.72
CA SER A 156 -13.71 -1.58 6.18
C SER A 156 -15.05 -1.95 6.81
N SER A 157 -15.98 -2.51 6.04
CA SER A 157 -17.33 -2.84 6.52
C SER A 157 -17.33 -3.80 7.73
N GLY A 158 -16.30 -4.61 7.86
CA GLY A 158 -16.08 -5.50 9.00
C GLY A 158 -15.41 -4.86 10.21
N LEU A 159 -14.96 -3.60 10.14
CA LEU A 159 -14.32 -2.92 11.27
C LEU A 159 -15.38 -2.19 12.11
N ASN A 160 -15.36 -2.44 13.41
CA ASN A 160 -16.15 -1.67 14.35
C ASN A 160 -15.35 -0.40 14.75
N LYS A 161 -15.98 0.78 14.61
CA LYS A 161 -15.33 2.06 14.95
C LYS A 161 -15.05 2.21 16.45
N GLU A 162 -15.83 1.55 17.31
CA GLU A 162 -15.65 1.57 18.77
C GLU A 162 -14.50 0.65 19.19
N VAL A 163 -14.30 -0.44 18.43
CA VAL A 163 -13.16 -1.33 18.59
C VAL A 163 -12.33 -1.23 17.31
N LYS A 164 -11.37 -0.31 17.30
CA LYS A 164 -10.57 0.03 16.11
C LYS A 164 -9.96 -1.17 15.43
N ASN A 165 -9.50 -2.16 16.21
CA ASN A 165 -8.86 -3.35 15.68
C ASN A 165 -9.41 -4.59 16.36
N ARG A 166 -9.69 -5.61 15.57
CA ARG A 166 -10.16 -6.90 16.05
C ARG A 166 -8.98 -7.83 16.23
N TYR A 167 -8.46 -7.89 17.44
CA TYR A 167 -7.30 -8.72 17.78
C TYR A 167 -7.61 -10.21 17.78
N LEU A 168 -8.85 -10.55 18.12
CA LEU A 168 -9.29 -11.94 18.19
C LEU A 168 -10.22 -12.25 17.01
N LEU A 169 -10.14 -13.47 16.53
CA LEU A 169 -11.14 -13.96 15.58
C LEU A 169 -12.47 -14.21 16.32
N PRO A 170 -13.61 -14.07 15.63
CA PRO A 170 -14.88 -14.37 16.23
C PRO A 170 -15.00 -15.86 16.55
N ILE A 171 -15.70 -16.18 17.63
CA ILE A 171 -16.11 -17.55 17.93
C ILE A 171 -17.21 -17.91 16.94
N ALA A 172 -17.15 -19.08 16.33
CA ALA A 172 -18.17 -19.54 15.40
C ALA A 172 -19.57 -19.58 16.07
N SER A 173 -20.58 -19.16 15.37
CA SER A 173 -21.97 -19.10 15.88
C SER A 173 -22.45 -20.46 16.38
N THR A 174 -22.07 -21.54 15.72
CA THR A 174 -22.36 -22.91 16.17
C THR A 174 -21.75 -23.23 17.53
N THR A 175 -20.52 -22.77 17.80
CA THR A 175 -19.87 -22.96 19.09
C THR A 175 -20.55 -22.12 20.18
N ILE A 176 -20.95 -20.90 19.86
CA ILE A 176 -21.70 -20.04 20.79
C ILE A 176 -23.02 -20.70 21.15
N SER A 177 -23.81 -21.14 20.16
CA SER A 177 -25.13 -21.75 20.41
C SER A 177 -25.05 -23.03 21.22
N THR A 178 -24.00 -23.85 21.03
CA THR A 178 -23.81 -25.08 21.81
C THR A 178 -23.24 -24.85 23.22
N SER A 179 -22.77 -23.65 23.51
CA SER A 179 -22.19 -23.30 24.81
C SER A 179 -23.25 -23.05 25.90
N ASN A 180 -24.54 -23.09 25.58
CA ASN A 180 -25.64 -22.75 26.50
C ASN A 180 -25.46 -21.39 27.19
N GLY A 181 -25.01 -20.38 26.49
CA GLY A 181 -24.82 -19.02 26.98
C GLY A 181 -23.50 -18.77 27.73
N ASN A 182 -22.60 -19.75 27.76
CA ASN A 182 -21.29 -19.59 28.42
C ASN A 182 -20.26 -18.86 27.55
N LEU A 183 -20.48 -18.80 26.23
CA LEU A 183 -19.60 -18.11 25.29
C LEU A 183 -20.36 -17.03 24.56
N TYR A 184 -19.69 -15.93 24.32
CA TYR A 184 -20.18 -14.82 23.51
C TYR A 184 -19.02 -14.14 22.78
N ASN A 185 -19.31 -13.54 21.66
CA ASN A 185 -18.35 -12.70 20.98
C ASN A 185 -18.22 -11.34 21.65
N SER A 186 -17.00 -10.84 21.61
CA SER A 186 -16.66 -9.46 22.02
C SER A 186 -16.08 -8.71 20.83
N TYR A 187 -15.50 -7.53 21.06
CA TYR A 187 -14.87 -6.71 20.03
C TYR A 187 -15.77 -6.38 18.84
N GLY A 188 -17.10 -6.21 19.07
CA GLY A 188 -18.06 -5.80 18.05
C GLY A 188 -18.38 -6.88 17.01
N TYR A 189 -18.09 -8.14 17.30
CA TYR A 189 -18.61 -9.27 16.54
C TYR A 189 -20.06 -9.58 16.97
N ALA A 190 -20.87 -10.04 16.01
CA ALA A 190 -22.20 -10.55 16.32
C ALA A 190 -22.12 -11.86 17.12
N ASN A 191 -23.12 -12.05 18.00
CA ASN A 191 -23.31 -13.31 18.72
C ASN A 191 -24.22 -14.24 17.96
#